data_8a959dede70e0edb418190d7bc303177
#
_entry.id   8a959dede70e0edb418190d7bc303177
#
_cell.length_a   1.000
_cell.length_b   1.000
_cell.length_c   1.000
_cell.angle_alpha   90.00
_cell.angle_beta   90.00
_cell.angle_gamma   90.00
#
_symmetry.space_group_name_H-M   'P 1'
#
loop_
_entity.id
_entity.type
_entity.pdbx_description
1 polymer ?
#
loop_
_entity_poly.entity_id
_entity_poly.type
_entity_poly.pdbx_seq_one_letter_code
_entity_poly.pdbx_strand_id
1 'polypeptide(L)'
;MKIVEGSYVKIDFGIERDTEFVENIGAIYQGMEGIVESLDEYYITNPTIILNQESIKKIEEYNLRTCNSWVKNPKIPIRFLVRLSKKAMLKNE
;
A
#
# COMPACT_ATOMS: atom_id res chain seq x y z
N MET A 1 -15.04 6.58 -6.18
CA MET A 1 -14.26 7.79 -5.93
C MET A 1 -12.89 7.70 -6.55
N LYS A 2 -12.44 8.80 -7.10
CA LYS A 2 -11.13 8.83 -7.79
C LYS A 2 -9.99 8.92 -6.77
N ILE A 3 -8.99 8.07 -6.94
CA ILE A 3 -7.76 8.12 -6.13
C ILE A 3 -6.83 9.16 -6.76
N VAL A 4 -6.36 10.09 -5.95
CA VAL A 4 -5.46 11.17 -6.38
C VAL A 4 -4.28 11.25 -5.42
N GLU A 5 -3.26 12.01 -5.80
CA GLU A 5 -2.14 12.31 -4.91
C GLU A 5 -2.64 12.87 -3.59
N GLY A 6 -2.11 12.37 -2.48
CA GLY A 6 -2.55 12.74 -1.14
C GLY A 6 -3.72 11.94 -0.61
N SER A 7 -4.36 11.09 -1.43
CA SER A 7 -5.44 10.22 -0.96
C SER A 7 -4.93 9.23 0.08
N TYR A 8 -5.71 9.02 1.15
CA TYR A 8 -5.43 7.97 2.12
C TYR A 8 -6.09 6.68 1.63
N VAL A 9 -5.31 5.62 1.53
CA VAL A 9 -5.76 4.38 0.90
C VAL A 9 -5.38 3.16 1.72
N LYS A 10 -6.12 2.07 1.49
CA LYS A 10 -5.82 0.75 2.01
C LYS A 10 -5.48 -0.16 0.84
N ILE A 11 -4.46 -0.97 1.00
CA ILE A 11 -4.08 -1.97 -0.01
C ILE A 11 -4.95 -3.21 0.19
N ASP A 12 -5.69 -3.59 -0.84
CA ASP A 12 -6.55 -4.77 -0.79
C ASP A 12 -6.47 -5.52 -2.12
N PHE A 13 -5.80 -6.65 -2.10
CA PHE A 13 -5.63 -7.50 -3.28
C PHE A 13 -6.89 -8.33 -3.59
N GLY A 14 -7.82 -8.40 -2.65
CA GLY A 14 -9.08 -9.10 -2.85
C GLY A 14 -8.89 -10.56 -3.24
N ILE A 15 -9.60 -10.99 -4.28
CA ILE A 15 -9.54 -12.38 -4.75
C ILE A 15 -8.20 -12.73 -5.42
N GLU A 16 -7.40 -11.73 -5.77
CA GLU A 16 -6.10 -11.94 -6.43
C GLU A 16 -4.94 -12.13 -5.44
N ARG A 17 -5.18 -12.01 -4.14
CA ARG A 17 -4.11 -12.02 -3.13
C ARG A 17 -3.21 -13.26 -3.14
N ASP A 18 -3.71 -14.39 -3.63
CA ASP A 18 -2.95 -15.64 -3.69
C ASP A 18 -2.35 -15.91 -5.06
N THR A 19 -2.41 -14.95 -5.98
CA THR A 19 -1.85 -15.09 -7.31
C THR A 19 -0.36 -14.79 -7.33
N GLU A 20 0.34 -15.37 -8.31
CA GLU A 20 1.76 -15.08 -8.52
C GLU A 20 2.01 -13.60 -8.77
N PHE A 21 1.08 -12.94 -9.46
CA PHE A 21 1.18 -11.49 -9.72
C PHE A 21 1.26 -10.70 -8.43
N VAL A 22 0.40 -11.02 -7.46
CA VAL A 22 0.39 -10.34 -6.15
C VAL A 22 1.61 -10.73 -5.32
N GLU A 23 2.09 -11.98 -5.41
CA GLU A 23 3.32 -12.38 -4.74
C GLU A 23 4.52 -11.54 -5.19
N ASN A 24 4.59 -11.24 -6.49
CA ASN A 24 5.66 -10.41 -7.05
C ASN A 24 5.57 -8.95 -6.58
N ILE A 25 4.37 -8.44 -6.35
CA ILE A 25 4.18 -7.09 -5.79
C ILE A 25 4.52 -7.08 -4.31
N GLY A 26 4.09 -8.10 -3.59
CA GLY A 26 4.29 -8.24 -2.16
C GLY A 26 2.98 -8.50 -1.43
N ALA A 27 2.59 -9.77 -1.29
CA ALA A 27 1.36 -10.15 -0.59
C ALA A 27 1.35 -9.66 0.86
N ILE A 28 2.52 -9.37 1.43
CA ILE A 28 2.67 -8.82 2.78
C ILE A 28 1.95 -7.47 2.94
N TYR A 29 1.79 -6.72 1.85
CA TYR A 29 1.14 -5.41 1.92
C TYR A 29 -0.38 -5.47 2.07
N GLN A 30 -0.98 -6.66 2.00
CA GLN A 30 -2.43 -6.82 2.17
C GLN A 30 -2.91 -6.17 3.47
N GLY A 31 -3.88 -5.27 3.36
CA GLY A 31 -4.47 -4.58 4.50
C GLY A 31 -3.69 -3.40 5.03
N MET A 32 -2.51 -3.11 4.49
CA MET A 32 -1.72 -1.97 4.92
C MET A 32 -2.30 -0.66 4.37
N GLU A 33 -2.07 0.43 5.09
CA GLU A 33 -2.64 1.74 4.78
C GLU A 33 -1.56 2.80 4.63
N GLY A 34 -1.86 3.81 3.83
CA GLY A 34 -0.93 4.90 3.63
C GLY A 34 -1.48 5.98 2.72
N ILE A 35 -0.60 6.90 2.34
CA ILE A 35 -0.94 8.06 1.50
C ILE A 35 -0.31 7.88 0.12
N VAL A 36 -1.09 8.19 -0.91
CA VAL A 36 -0.57 8.22 -2.28
C VAL A 36 0.41 9.39 -2.40
N GLU A 37 1.71 9.08 -2.55
CA GLU A 37 2.76 10.09 -2.64
C GLU A 37 2.69 10.86 -3.95
N SER A 38 2.60 10.12 -5.05
CA SER A 38 2.55 10.75 -6.37
C SER A 38 1.87 9.85 -7.37
N LEU A 39 1.27 10.48 -8.38
CA LEU A 39 0.77 9.81 -9.56
C LEU A 39 1.60 10.33 -10.73
N ASP A 40 2.39 9.45 -11.34
CA ASP A 40 3.14 9.80 -12.54
C ASP A 40 2.14 10.01 -13.68
N GLU A 41 2.21 11.15 -14.36
CA GLU A 41 1.31 11.47 -15.46
C GLU A 41 1.37 10.44 -16.59
N TYR A 42 2.51 9.78 -16.75
CA TYR A 42 2.71 8.79 -17.80
C TYR A 42 2.49 7.36 -17.35
N TYR A 43 2.58 7.09 -16.03
CA TYR A 43 2.47 5.74 -15.46
C TYR A 43 1.55 5.74 -14.26
N ILE A 44 0.27 6.06 -14.50
CA ILE A 44 -0.75 6.21 -13.46
C ILE A 44 -1.08 4.88 -12.75
N THR A 45 -0.66 3.76 -13.33
CA THR A 45 -1.09 2.43 -12.91
C THR A 45 -0.52 1.96 -11.57
N ASN A 46 0.67 2.46 -11.18
CA ASN A 46 1.37 1.98 -9.99
C ASN A 46 1.87 3.14 -9.13
N PRO A 47 0.96 3.83 -8.41
CA PRO A 47 1.40 4.93 -7.55
C PRO A 47 2.23 4.43 -6.38
N THR A 48 3.15 5.28 -5.90
CA THR A 48 3.91 5.01 -4.70
C THR A 48 3.06 5.32 -3.48
N ILE A 49 3.03 4.40 -2.52
CA ILE A 49 2.26 4.53 -1.30
C ILE A 49 3.22 4.74 -0.12
N ILE A 50 3.08 5.85 0.59
CA ILE A 50 3.81 6.08 1.84
C ILE A 50 2.97 5.44 2.95
N LEU A 51 3.42 4.30 3.46
CA LEU A 51 2.70 3.55 4.48
C LEU A 51 2.63 4.32 5.80
N ASN A 52 1.55 4.12 6.55
CA ASN A 52 1.43 4.71 7.88
C ASN A 52 2.37 4.00 8.88
N GLN A 53 2.52 4.56 10.07
CA GLN A 53 3.48 4.05 11.07
C GLN A 53 3.19 2.61 11.48
N GLU A 54 1.93 2.26 11.62
CA GLU A 54 1.54 0.89 11.99
C GLU A 54 1.96 -0.11 10.90
N SER A 55 1.74 0.24 9.63
CA SER A 55 2.12 -0.60 8.50
C SER A 55 3.64 -0.71 8.38
N ILE A 56 4.36 0.40 8.55
CA ILE A 56 5.82 0.42 8.53
C ILE A 56 6.38 -0.51 9.62
N LYS A 57 5.81 -0.47 10.80
CA LYS A 57 6.24 -1.33 11.89
C LYS A 57 6.07 -2.81 11.53
N LYS A 58 4.95 -3.17 10.91
CA LYS A 58 4.71 -4.54 10.46
C LYS A 58 5.74 -4.98 9.42
N ILE A 59 6.10 -4.09 8.48
CA ILE A 59 7.14 -4.37 7.49
C ILE A 59 8.49 -4.59 8.14
N GLU A 60 8.87 -3.73 9.09
CA GLU A 60 10.15 -3.85 9.79
C GLU A 60 10.24 -5.17 10.56
N GLU A 61 9.18 -5.53 11.29
CA GLU A 61 9.13 -6.78 12.05
C GLU A 61 9.20 -8.00 11.13
N TYR A 62 8.47 -7.96 10.02
CA TYR A 62 8.49 -9.04 9.04
C TYR A 62 9.86 -9.20 8.40
N ASN A 63 10.49 -8.09 7.99
CA ASN A 63 11.81 -8.13 7.38
C ASN A 63 12.84 -8.71 8.33
N LEU A 64 12.79 -8.30 9.59
CA LEU A 64 13.73 -8.81 10.61
C LEU A 64 13.54 -10.30 10.83
N ARG A 65 12.31 -10.76 10.94
CA ARG A 65 11.99 -12.17 11.20
C ARG A 65 12.34 -13.09 10.04
N THR A 66 12.16 -12.62 8.80
CA THR A 66 12.31 -13.44 7.60
C THR A 66 13.58 -13.15 6.81
N CYS A 67 14.39 -12.21 7.27
CA CYS A 67 15.59 -11.75 6.56
C CYS A 67 15.28 -11.21 5.16
N ASN A 68 14.10 -10.62 4.98
CA ASN A 68 13.69 -9.95 3.74
C ASN A 68 13.94 -8.45 3.83
N SER A 69 13.75 -7.75 2.72
CA SER A 69 14.00 -6.32 2.63
C SER A 69 12.85 -5.58 1.90
N TRP A 70 11.60 -5.91 2.25
CA TRP A 70 10.44 -5.25 1.68
C TRP A 70 10.48 -3.75 1.99
N VAL A 71 10.17 -2.93 0.97
CA VAL A 71 10.26 -1.47 1.10
C VAL A 71 9.06 -0.89 1.87
N LYS A 72 9.28 0.29 2.46
CA LYS A 72 8.24 1.01 3.23
C LYS A 72 7.37 1.91 2.36
N ASN A 73 7.71 2.05 1.08
CA ASN A 73 7.00 2.88 0.13
C ASN A 73 6.77 2.11 -1.17
N PRO A 74 5.93 1.06 -1.13
CA PRO A 74 5.72 0.21 -2.30
C PRO A 74 4.96 0.92 -3.41
N LYS A 75 5.15 0.43 -4.63
CA LYS A 75 4.34 0.82 -5.78
C LYS A 75 3.24 -0.21 -5.95
N ILE A 76 2.00 0.22 -5.84
CA ILE A 76 0.84 -0.68 -5.87
C ILE A 76 -0.10 -0.26 -6.99
N PRO A 77 -0.53 -1.20 -7.86
CA PRO A 77 -1.51 -0.89 -8.89
C PRO A 77 -2.78 -0.29 -8.30
N ILE A 78 -3.31 0.75 -8.95
CA ILE A 78 -4.49 1.49 -8.46
C ILE A 78 -5.67 0.56 -8.19
N ARG A 79 -5.85 -0.49 -8.98
CA ARG A 79 -6.98 -1.41 -8.80
C ARG A 79 -7.00 -2.12 -7.45
N PHE A 80 -5.85 -2.13 -6.74
CA PHE A 80 -5.73 -2.73 -5.41
C PHE A 80 -5.82 -1.70 -4.30
N LEU A 81 -6.16 -0.46 -4.60
CA LEU A 81 -6.24 0.61 -3.62
C LEU A 81 -7.70 0.96 -3.34
N VAL A 82 -8.04 1.00 -2.07
CA VAL A 82 -9.36 1.43 -1.60
C VAL A 82 -9.19 2.76 -0.88
N ARG A 83 -9.89 3.80 -1.36
CA ARG A 83 -9.81 5.11 -0.73
C ARG A 83 -10.54 5.10 0.61
N LEU A 84 -9.85 5.56 1.64
CA LEU A 84 -10.41 5.67 2.99
C LEU A 84 -10.81 7.11 3.30
N SER A 85 -11.71 7.28 4.28
CA SER A 85 -12.17 8.59 4.67
C SER A 85 -11.11 9.32 5.50
N LYS A 86 -11.21 10.67 5.58
CA LYS A 86 -10.34 11.47 6.44
C LYS A 86 -10.41 11.03 7.90
N LYS A 87 -11.57 10.54 8.34
CA LYS A 87 -11.76 10.05 9.70
C LYS A 87 -10.86 8.84 9.98
N ALA A 88 -10.77 7.91 9.01
CA ALA A 88 -9.89 6.75 9.12
C ALA A 88 -8.42 7.18 9.17
N MET A 89 -8.04 8.16 8.35
CA MET A 89 -6.69 8.71 8.33
C MET A 89 -6.29 9.29 9.69
N LEU A 90 -7.16 10.13 10.28
CA LEU A 90 -6.91 10.77 11.57
C LEU A 90 -6.79 9.74 12.70
N LYS A 91 -7.56 8.67 12.62
CA LYS A 91 -7.52 7.60 13.61
C LYS A 91 -6.18 6.85 13.61
N ASN A 92 -5.50 6.81 12.47
CA ASN A 92 -4.27 6.04 12.29
C ASN A 92 -3.00 6.90 12.36
N GLU A 93 -3.16 8.17 12.57
CA GLU A 93 -2.05 9.06 12.87
C GLU A 93 -1.75 9.07 14.39
#